data_0818cd83593060a9e7a8a131a4241d53
#
_entry.id   0818cd83593060a9e7a8a131a4241d53
#
_cell.length_a   1.000
_cell.length_b   1.000
_cell.length_c   1.000
_cell.angle_alpha   90.00
_cell.angle_beta   90.00
_cell.angle_gamma   90.00
#
_symmetry.space_group_name_H-M   'P 1'
#
loop_
_entity.id
_entity.type
_entity.pdbx_description
1 polymer ?
#
loop_
_entity_poly.entity_id
_entity_poly.type
_entity_poly.pdbx_seq_one_letter_code
_entity_poly.pdbx_strand_id
1 'polypeptide(L)'
;MVDQPLRSFYMYDAVGVYQTQADLQKYPVMQNSKVGDVRYRDANGDGVINDSDRTLMGKPDPDYTFGITNTFKYKNFDLSFLITAQTGGQIYSVLGRAMDRPGMGANGNVLSHWKNMWKSEAEPGDGKTPGIDNANTGQFYDSRWLYSTDFIKLKNVTLGYRIPFKKKLIQNARVYLTGENLLMWDKYEGGFSPEANNGGSTGDYDYGSYPQARVITLGVNVTF
;
A
#
# COMPACT_ATOMS: atom_id res chain seq x y z
N MET A 1 14.19 11.02 17.37
CA MET A 1 13.58 10.52 18.62
C MET A 1 14.39 9.32 19.06
N VAL A 2 14.83 9.29 20.29
CA VAL A 2 15.54 8.14 20.86
C VAL A 2 14.51 7.01 21.07
N ASP A 3 14.92 5.76 20.92
CA ASP A 3 14.10 4.55 21.14
C ASP A 3 12.89 4.36 20.21
N GLN A 4 12.89 5.02 19.05
CA GLN A 4 11.86 4.80 18.02
C GLN A 4 12.45 4.05 16.81
N PRO A 5 11.64 3.25 16.10
CA PRO A 5 12.10 2.59 14.89
C PRO A 5 12.66 3.59 13.88
N LEU A 6 13.71 3.19 13.16
CA LEU A 6 14.26 4.02 12.10
C LEU A 6 13.20 4.31 11.03
N ARG A 7 13.22 5.53 10.46
CA ARG A 7 12.35 5.95 9.37
C ARG A 7 10.86 5.94 9.72
N SER A 8 10.51 6.01 11.02
CA SER A 8 9.11 6.08 11.43
C SER A 8 8.41 7.31 10.84
N PHE A 9 7.17 7.11 10.42
CA PHE A 9 6.32 8.18 9.89
C PHE A 9 5.85 9.07 11.03
N TYR A 10 6.27 10.33 11.02
CA TYR A 10 5.90 11.34 12.00
C TYR A 10 5.03 12.40 11.31
N MET A 11 3.71 12.34 11.52
CA MET A 11 2.75 13.10 10.74
C MET A 11 1.48 13.40 11.53
N TYR A 12 0.60 14.22 10.93
CA TYR A 12 -0.73 14.50 11.47
C TYR A 12 -1.65 13.29 11.29
N ASP A 13 -2.48 13.02 12.31
CA ASP A 13 -3.54 12.02 12.23
C ASP A 13 -4.85 12.67 11.76
N ALA A 14 -5.25 12.38 10.53
CA ALA A 14 -6.48 12.88 9.94
C ALA A 14 -7.67 12.04 10.45
N VAL A 15 -8.57 12.68 11.20
CA VAL A 15 -9.68 12.00 11.88
C VAL A 15 -11.05 12.34 11.30
N GLY A 16 -11.13 13.13 10.23
CA GLY A 16 -12.37 13.49 9.56
C GLY A 16 -12.33 14.89 8.93
N VAL A 17 -13.50 15.49 8.80
CA VAL A 17 -13.71 16.82 8.21
C VAL A 17 -14.55 17.66 9.16
N TYR A 18 -14.29 18.96 9.23
CA TYR A 18 -15.18 19.91 9.91
C TYR A 18 -16.43 20.12 9.04
N GLN A 19 -17.56 19.54 9.46
CA GLN A 19 -18.78 19.54 8.64
C GLN A 19 -19.61 20.81 8.81
N THR A 20 -19.55 21.43 9.99
CA THR A 20 -20.35 22.59 10.37
C THR A 20 -19.52 23.66 11.07
N GLN A 21 -20.06 24.87 11.14
CA GLN A 21 -19.47 25.96 11.94
C GLN A 21 -19.38 25.58 13.44
N ALA A 22 -20.31 24.77 13.93
CA ALA A 22 -20.26 24.27 15.29
C ALA A 22 -19.07 23.32 15.54
N ASP A 23 -18.64 22.59 14.53
CA ASP A 23 -17.46 21.71 14.65
C ASP A 23 -16.17 22.52 14.86
N LEU A 24 -16.03 23.67 14.20
CA LEU A 24 -14.87 24.56 14.41
C LEU A 24 -14.82 25.16 15.83
N GLN A 25 -15.98 25.24 16.50
CA GLN A 25 -16.05 25.71 17.90
C GLN A 25 -15.83 24.56 18.89
N LYS A 26 -16.20 23.35 18.51
CA LYS A 26 -16.18 22.16 19.36
C LYS A 26 -14.83 21.45 19.39
N TYR A 27 -14.18 21.37 18.24
CA TYR A 27 -12.93 20.60 18.07
C TYR A 27 -11.72 21.53 17.94
N PRO A 28 -10.52 21.07 18.36
CA PRO A 28 -9.28 21.78 18.11
C PRO A 28 -9.08 22.08 16.63
N VAL A 29 -8.58 23.27 16.32
CA VAL A 29 -8.42 23.76 14.95
C VAL A 29 -6.98 24.19 14.68
N MET A 30 -6.56 24.01 13.44
CA MET A 30 -5.34 24.63 12.92
C MET A 30 -5.63 26.09 12.55
N GLN A 31 -4.63 26.94 12.58
CA GLN A 31 -4.76 28.32 12.16
C GLN A 31 -5.36 28.42 10.75
N ASN A 32 -6.37 29.25 10.58
CA ASN A 32 -7.13 29.45 9.34
C ASN A 32 -7.95 28.25 8.85
N SER A 33 -8.24 27.26 9.69
CA SER A 33 -9.17 26.19 9.34
C SER A 33 -10.57 26.72 9.05
N LYS A 34 -11.22 26.10 8.07
CA LYS A 34 -12.58 26.41 7.62
C LYS A 34 -13.45 25.18 7.68
N VAL A 35 -14.76 25.38 7.61
CA VAL A 35 -15.71 24.29 7.40
C VAL A 35 -15.40 23.61 6.06
N GLY A 36 -15.37 22.28 6.05
CA GLY A 36 -14.93 21.48 4.91
C GLY A 36 -13.45 21.11 4.91
N ASP A 37 -12.63 21.68 5.79
CA ASP A 37 -11.22 21.29 5.94
C ASP A 37 -11.07 19.95 6.67
N VAL A 38 -9.92 19.31 6.46
CA VAL A 38 -9.53 18.10 7.19
C VAL A 38 -9.36 18.44 8.66
N ARG A 39 -9.96 17.63 9.51
CA ARG A 39 -9.82 17.68 10.95
C ARG A 39 -8.73 16.73 11.41
N TYR A 40 -7.77 17.25 12.16
CA TYR A 40 -6.67 16.48 12.74
C TYR A 40 -6.90 16.20 14.20
N ARG A 41 -6.23 15.17 14.73
CA ARG A 41 -6.23 14.84 16.14
C ARG A 41 -5.34 15.83 16.89
N ASP A 42 -5.86 16.40 17.98
CA ASP A 42 -5.09 17.06 19.02
C ASP A 42 -4.41 15.96 19.87
N ALA A 43 -3.12 15.77 19.66
CA ALA A 43 -2.38 14.68 20.27
C ALA A 43 -1.88 15.03 21.68
N ASN A 44 -1.62 16.31 21.93
CA ASN A 44 -1.12 16.78 23.22
C ASN A 44 -2.25 17.33 24.15
N GLY A 45 -3.46 17.59 23.60
CA GLY A 45 -4.62 18.03 24.36
C GLY A 45 -4.62 19.51 24.71
N ASP A 46 -3.86 20.35 23.96
CA ASP A 46 -3.74 21.78 24.23
C ASP A 46 -4.85 22.63 23.59
N GLY A 47 -5.72 22.03 22.77
CA GLY A 47 -6.86 22.68 22.09
C GLY A 47 -6.51 23.38 20.80
N VAL A 48 -5.28 23.28 20.30
CA VAL A 48 -4.81 23.90 19.04
C VAL A 48 -4.04 22.89 18.21
N ILE A 49 -4.36 22.78 16.92
CA ILE A 49 -3.61 21.90 16.03
C ILE A 49 -2.37 22.60 15.48
N ASN A 50 -1.20 22.06 15.80
CA ASN A 50 0.10 22.57 15.34
C ASN A 50 1.14 21.42 15.22
N ASP A 51 2.41 21.75 14.98
CA ASP A 51 3.47 20.74 14.78
C ASP A 51 3.69 19.78 15.97
N SER A 52 3.24 20.17 17.16
CA SER A 52 3.31 19.33 18.37
C SER A 52 2.29 18.17 18.35
N ASP A 53 1.29 18.22 17.46
CA ASP A 53 0.26 17.19 17.30
C ASP A 53 0.64 16.11 16.28
N ARG A 54 1.82 16.22 15.69
CA ARG A 54 2.33 15.12 14.90
C ARG A 54 2.68 13.94 15.82
N THR A 55 2.28 12.76 15.40
CA THR A 55 2.54 11.52 16.13
C THR A 55 3.22 10.49 15.25
N LEU A 56 3.82 9.50 15.89
CA LEU A 56 4.39 8.35 15.21
C LEU A 56 3.25 7.44 14.75
N MET A 57 3.08 7.32 13.43
CA MET A 57 1.97 6.57 12.81
C MET A 57 2.38 5.18 12.35
N GLY A 58 3.66 4.83 12.47
CA GLY A 58 4.22 3.53 12.08
C GLY A 58 5.57 3.64 11.40
N LYS A 59 6.00 2.58 10.76
CA LYS A 59 7.33 2.43 10.15
C LYS A 59 7.26 1.67 8.83
N PRO A 60 8.22 1.85 7.91
CA PRO A 60 8.23 1.14 6.63
C PRO A 60 8.62 -0.34 6.77
N ASP A 61 9.50 -0.66 7.72
CA ASP A 61 9.97 -2.03 7.88
C ASP A 61 8.86 -2.91 8.49
N PRO A 62 8.56 -4.08 7.91
CA PRO A 62 7.59 -5.01 8.47
C PRO A 62 8.08 -5.58 9.81
N ASP A 63 7.12 -5.91 10.70
CA ASP A 63 7.42 -6.60 11.94
C ASP A 63 7.79 -8.07 11.70
N TYR A 64 7.10 -8.71 10.76
CA TYR A 64 7.31 -10.10 10.41
C TYR A 64 7.30 -10.31 8.91
N THR A 65 8.19 -11.19 8.46
CA THR A 65 8.21 -11.74 7.10
C THR A 65 8.20 -13.25 7.16
N PHE A 66 7.40 -13.87 6.32
CA PHE A 66 7.21 -15.31 6.26
C PHE A 66 7.47 -15.84 4.85
N GLY A 67 8.07 -17.04 4.79
CA GLY A 67 8.22 -17.77 3.55
C GLY A 67 8.00 -19.27 3.77
N ILE A 68 7.09 -19.87 3.02
CA ILE A 68 6.80 -21.30 3.07
C ILE A 68 7.01 -21.88 1.69
N THR A 69 8.01 -22.78 1.59
CA THR A 69 8.26 -23.57 0.38
C THR A 69 7.85 -25.00 0.63
N ASN A 70 7.00 -25.55 -0.24
CA ASN A 70 6.65 -26.96 -0.25
C ASN A 70 6.97 -27.59 -1.58
N THR A 71 7.40 -28.85 -1.54
CA THR A 71 7.67 -29.68 -2.72
C THR A 71 7.05 -31.04 -2.55
N PHE A 72 6.17 -31.40 -3.47
CA PHE A 72 5.50 -32.69 -3.54
C PHE A 72 6.04 -33.49 -4.74
N LYS A 73 6.25 -34.77 -4.56
CA LYS A 73 6.62 -35.68 -5.64
C LYS A 73 5.70 -36.89 -5.64
N TYR A 74 5.12 -37.17 -6.79
CA TYR A 74 4.28 -38.32 -6.97
C TYR A 74 4.59 -39.00 -8.32
N LYS A 75 5.14 -40.18 -8.30
CA LYS A 75 5.64 -40.88 -9.51
C LYS A 75 6.58 -39.95 -10.30
N ASN A 76 6.21 -39.60 -11.52
CA ASN A 76 7.00 -38.74 -12.40
C ASN A 76 6.65 -37.24 -12.29
N PHE A 77 5.67 -36.90 -11.49
CA PHE A 77 5.28 -35.50 -11.26
C PHE A 77 6.01 -34.92 -10.06
N ASP A 78 6.36 -33.63 -10.16
CA ASP A 78 6.80 -32.80 -9.06
C ASP A 78 6.03 -31.48 -9.09
N LEU A 79 5.58 -31.07 -7.92
CA LEU A 79 4.93 -29.78 -7.70
C LEU A 79 5.68 -29.04 -6.58
N SER A 80 6.13 -27.83 -6.85
CA SER A 80 6.65 -26.96 -5.81
C SER A 80 5.93 -25.63 -5.82
N PHE A 81 5.77 -25.02 -4.65
CA PHE A 81 5.27 -23.65 -4.54
C PHE A 81 5.93 -22.90 -3.40
N LEU A 82 6.02 -21.59 -3.58
CA LEU A 82 6.50 -20.64 -2.58
C LEU A 82 5.38 -19.64 -2.28
N ILE A 83 4.98 -19.60 -1.01
CA ILE A 83 4.13 -18.55 -0.47
C ILE A 83 4.98 -17.61 0.37
N THR A 84 4.83 -16.30 0.19
CA THR A 84 5.47 -15.28 1.01
C THR A 84 4.41 -14.38 1.62
N ALA A 85 4.67 -13.87 2.82
CA ALA A 85 3.81 -12.91 3.49
C ALA A 85 4.66 -11.93 4.31
N GLN A 86 4.12 -10.74 4.53
CA GLN A 86 4.66 -9.79 5.49
C GLN A 86 3.53 -9.08 6.22
N THR A 87 3.83 -8.53 7.39
CA THR A 87 2.89 -7.75 8.19
C THR A 87 3.59 -6.73 9.09
N GLY A 88 2.90 -5.64 9.43
CA GLY A 88 3.34 -4.59 10.35
C GLY A 88 4.09 -3.43 9.71
N GLY A 89 4.38 -3.49 8.41
CA GLY A 89 4.98 -2.38 7.67
C GLY A 89 3.95 -1.39 7.15
N GLN A 90 4.40 -0.17 6.88
CA GLN A 90 3.59 0.87 6.27
C GLN A 90 4.37 1.58 5.15
N ILE A 91 3.64 2.17 4.22
CA ILE A 91 4.19 2.96 3.11
C ILE A 91 3.35 4.22 2.90
N TYR A 92 4.02 5.34 2.68
CA TYR A 92 3.34 6.58 2.32
C TYR A 92 3.20 6.67 0.80
N SER A 93 1.96 6.72 0.31
CA SER A 93 1.70 6.82 -1.12
C SER A 93 1.74 8.27 -1.60
N VAL A 94 2.81 8.63 -2.27
CA VAL A 94 2.94 9.90 -2.99
C VAL A 94 2.06 9.89 -4.25
N LEU A 95 1.98 8.73 -4.93
CA LEU A 95 1.08 8.54 -6.07
C LEU A 95 -0.38 8.72 -5.64
N GLY A 96 -0.81 8.01 -4.59
CA GLY A 96 -2.18 8.12 -4.05
C GLY A 96 -2.50 9.56 -3.66
N ARG A 97 -1.59 10.22 -2.95
CA ARG A 97 -1.72 11.64 -2.61
C ARG A 97 -1.86 12.55 -3.84
N ALA A 98 -1.06 12.30 -4.89
CA ALA A 98 -1.11 13.12 -6.11
C ALA A 98 -2.45 12.92 -6.87
N MET A 99 -2.95 11.69 -6.92
CA MET A 99 -4.24 11.36 -7.55
C MET A 99 -5.45 11.80 -6.72
N ASP A 100 -5.26 11.93 -5.42
CA ASP A 100 -6.31 12.27 -4.44
C ASP A 100 -6.36 13.77 -4.10
N ARG A 101 -5.68 14.61 -4.87
CA ARG A 101 -5.67 16.07 -4.67
C ARG A 101 -6.33 16.78 -5.84
N PRO A 102 -7.56 17.30 -5.68
CA PRO A 102 -8.21 18.12 -6.70
C PRO A 102 -7.34 19.33 -7.08
N GLY A 103 -7.27 19.64 -8.37
CA GLY A 103 -6.50 20.78 -8.85
C GLY A 103 -4.97 20.58 -8.94
N MET A 104 -4.45 19.40 -8.64
CA MET A 104 -3.07 19.04 -8.94
C MET A 104 -2.94 18.71 -10.43
N GLY A 105 -2.53 19.72 -11.18
CA GLY A 105 -2.43 19.65 -12.65
C GLY A 105 -3.70 20.12 -13.36
N ALA A 106 -3.52 20.75 -14.49
CA ALA A 106 -4.57 21.50 -15.20
C ALA A 106 -5.79 20.66 -15.66
N ASN A 107 -5.69 19.32 -15.66
CA ASN A 107 -6.73 18.42 -16.16
C ASN A 107 -6.81 17.13 -15.32
N GLY A 108 -6.47 17.17 -14.04
CA GLY A 108 -6.43 15.99 -13.19
C GLY A 108 -7.82 15.41 -12.93
N ASN A 109 -8.04 14.16 -13.32
CA ASN A 109 -9.17 13.40 -12.82
C ASN A 109 -8.95 13.13 -11.33
N VAL A 110 -10.05 13.07 -10.57
CA VAL A 110 -10.05 12.75 -9.15
C VAL A 110 -10.56 11.33 -8.93
N LEU A 111 -10.22 10.74 -7.79
CA LEU A 111 -10.72 9.42 -7.40
C LEU A 111 -12.24 9.46 -7.15
N SER A 112 -12.90 8.32 -7.31
CA SER A 112 -14.37 8.23 -7.28
C SER A 112 -15.00 8.65 -5.95
N HIS A 113 -14.29 8.55 -4.83
CA HIS A 113 -14.80 8.96 -3.52
C HIS A 113 -15.04 10.48 -3.40
N TRP A 114 -14.41 11.31 -4.26
CA TRP A 114 -14.69 12.75 -4.33
C TRP A 114 -16.12 13.10 -4.69
N LYS A 115 -16.92 12.16 -5.16
CA LYS A 115 -18.38 12.34 -5.29
C LYS A 115 -19.06 12.58 -3.94
N ASN A 116 -18.46 12.07 -2.86
CA ASN A 116 -18.95 12.15 -1.50
C ASN A 116 -18.23 13.24 -0.68
N MET A 117 -17.55 14.18 -1.35
CA MET A 117 -16.85 15.28 -0.69
C MET A 117 -17.82 16.18 0.09
N TRP A 118 -17.28 16.89 1.06
CA TRP A 118 -18.00 17.99 1.70
C TRP A 118 -18.25 19.11 0.66
N LYS A 119 -19.49 19.61 0.57
CA LYS A 119 -19.86 20.72 -0.31
C LYS A 119 -20.41 21.91 0.48
N SER A 120 -21.20 21.63 1.49
CA SER A 120 -21.80 22.62 2.38
C SER A 120 -22.30 21.93 3.66
N GLU A 121 -22.71 22.71 4.64
CA GLU A 121 -23.35 22.17 5.87
C GLU A 121 -24.64 21.38 5.57
N ALA A 122 -25.36 21.72 4.49
CA ALA A 122 -26.53 20.99 4.04
C ALA A 122 -26.18 19.71 3.25
N GLU A 123 -24.99 19.66 2.65
CA GLU A 123 -24.46 18.50 1.92
C GLU A 123 -23.07 18.13 2.49
N PRO A 124 -23.00 17.56 3.70
CA PRO A 124 -21.75 17.36 4.43
C PRO A 124 -20.90 16.20 3.89
N GLY A 125 -21.42 15.44 2.91
CA GLY A 125 -20.71 14.32 2.31
C GLY A 125 -20.55 13.13 3.26
N ASP A 126 -19.38 12.43 3.13
CA ASP A 126 -19.09 11.23 3.91
C ASP A 126 -18.37 11.49 5.25
N GLY A 127 -18.08 12.74 5.56
CA GLY A 127 -17.35 13.17 6.77
C GLY A 127 -15.86 12.85 6.77
N LYS A 128 -15.33 12.36 5.66
CA LYS A 128 -13.91 11.99 5.47
C LYS A 128 -13.27 12.75 4.32
N THR A 129 -14.00 12.92 3.23
CA THR A 129 -13.52 13.64 2.04
C THR A 129 -13.75 15.13 2.19
N PRO A 130 -12.69 15.96 2.23
CA PRO A 130 -12.80 17.39 2.46
C PRO A 130 -13.43 18.12 1.29
N GLY A 131 -13.69 19.41 1.46
CA GLY A 131 -14.14 20.29 0.37
C GLY A 131 -13.04 20.52 -0.67
N ILE A 132 -13.43 20.68 -1.94
CA ILE A 132 -12.48 20.78 -3.06
C ILE A 132 -11.61 22.06 -2.99
N ASP A 133 -12.18 23.15 -2.50
CA ASP A 133 -11.52 24.47 -2.43
C ASP A 133 -10.84 24.73 -1.08
N ASN A 134 -10.71 23.69 -0.25
CA ASN A 134 -10.19 23.88 1.09
C ASN A 134 -8.65 23.91 1.09
N ALA A 135 -8.08 24.89 1.74
CA ALA A 135 -6.63 25.15 1.77
C ALA A 135 -5.82 23.96 2.32
N ASN A 136 -6.42 23.19 3.24
CA ASN A 136 -5.76 22.05 3.89
C ASN A 136 -5.95 20.73 3.13
N THR A 137 -6.64 20.75 1.98
CA THR A 137 -6.86 19.56 1.19
C THR A 137 -5.57 19.07 0.56
N GLY A 138 -5.02 17.99 1.10
CA GLY A 138 -3.82 17.35 0.59
C GLY A 138 -2.53 18.17 0.67
N GLN A 139 -2.49 19.24 1.45
CA GLN A 139 -1.29 20.06 1.61
C GLN A 139 -0.35 19.52 2.69
N PHE A 140 -0.90 18.88 3.70
CA PHE A 140 -0.13 18.38 4.83
C PHE A 140 0.28 16.94 4.64
N TYR A 141 1.39 16.58 5.27
CA TYR A 141 1.87 15.21 5.39
C TYR A 141 1.09 14.54 6.52
N ASP A 142 0.10 13.73 6.17
CA ASP A 142 -0.87 13.16 7.12
C ASP A 142 -1.23 11.70 6.82
N SER A 143 -2.00 11.10 7.72
CA SER A 143 -2.32 9.68 7.71
C SER A 143 -3.23 9.21 6.57
N ARG A 144 -3.86 10.11 5.80
CA ARG A 144 -4.78 9.73 4.71
C ARG A 144 -4.13 8.92 3.61
N TRP A 145 -2.83 9.08 3.40
CA TRP A 145 -2.07 8.36 2.36
C TRP A 145 -1.00 7.44 2.93
N LEU A 146 -1.13 7.08 4.21
CA LEU A 146 -0.32 6.07 4.87
C LEU A 146 -1.07 4.74 4.85
N TYR A 147 -0.51 3.74 4.18
CA TYR A 147 -1.17 2.45 3.97
C TYR A 147 -0.34 1.32 4.57
N SER A 148 -1.01 0.22 4.97
CA SER A 148 -0.34 -1.03 5.33
C SER A 148 0.32 -1.66 4.12
N THR A 149 1.50 -2.24 4.32
CA THR A 149 2.20 -3.08 3.36
C THR A 149 1.96 -4.57 3.59
N ASP A 150 0.96 -4.93 4.38
CA ASP A 150 0.62 -6.33 4.65
C ASP A 150 0.14 -7.02 3.39
N PHE A 151 0.69 -8.20 3.13
CA PHE A 151 0.22 -9.05 2.04
C PHE A 151 0.51 -10.52 2.29
N ILE A 152 -0.19 -11.38 1.56
CA ILE A 152 0.12 -12.80 1.34
C ILE A 152 0.18 -13.02 -0.17
N LYS A 153 1.24 -13.68 -0.64
CA LYS A 153 1.53 -13.83 -2.07
C LYS A 153 1.90 -15.26 -2.43
N LEU A 154 1.26 -15.80 -3.46
CA LEU A 154 1.72 -17.00 -4.15
C LEU A 154 2.80 -16.60 -5.15
N LYS A 155 4.05 -16.61 -4.67
CA LYS A 155 5.19 -16.04 -5.39
C LYS A 155 5.67 -16.90 -6.54
N ASN A 156 5.67 -18.22 -6.35
CA ASN A 156 6.10 -19.15 -7.39
C ASN A 156 5.32 -20.46 -7.29
N VAL A 157 4.97 -21.05 -8.43
CA VAL A 157 4.45 -22.42 -8.54
C VAL A 157 5.12 -23.08 -9.72
N THR A 158 5.69 -24.25 -9.53
CA THR A 158 6.28 -25.06 -10.61
C THR A 158 5.68 -26.45 -10.59
N LEU A 159 5.11 -26.86 -11.72
CA LEU A 159 4.67 -28.22 -11.99
C LEU A 159 5.62 -28.84 -13.01
N GLY A 160 6.28 -29.92 -12.62
CA GLY A 160 7.20 -30.67 -13.47
C GLY A 160 6.72 -32.10 -13.75
N TYR A 161 7.07 -32.58 -14.92
CA TYR A 161 6.87 -33.97 -15.28
C TYR A 161 8.15 -34.56 -15.84
N ARG A 162 8.64 -35.66 -15.23
CA ARG A 162 9.81 -36.39 -15.68
C ARG A 162 9.38 -37.47 -16.65
N ILE A 163 9.85 -37.35 -17.89
CA ILE A 163 9.54 -38.32 -18.95
C ILE A 163 10.38 -39.57 -18.73
N PRO A 164 9.76 -40.77 -18.58
CA PRO A 164 10.51 -42.02 -18.42
C PRO A 164 11.08 -42.48 -19.76
N PHE A 165 12.39 -42.41 -19.91
CA PHE A 165 13.07 -42.97 -21.11
C PHE A 165 13.62 -44.34 -20.85
N LYS A 166 13.48 -45.24 -21.85
CA LYS A 166 14.06 -46.58 -21.84
C LYS A 166 15.34 -46.69 -22.69
N LYS A 167 15.75 -45.59 -23.34
CA LYS A 167 16.90 -45.57 -24.26
C LYS A 167 18.12 -44.95 -23.58
N LYS A 168 19.33 -45.53 -23.88
CA LYS A 168 20.60 -45.14 -23.26
C LYS A 168 21.09 -43.74 -23.67
N LEU A 169 20.59 -43.17 -24.77
CA LEU A 169 21.06 -41.87 -25.29
C LEU A 169 20.57 -40.68 -24.48
N ILE A 170 19.40 -40.77 -23.86
CA ILE A 170 18.84 -39.71 -22.98
C ILE A 170 18.69 -40.31 -21.60
N GLN A 171 19.40 -39.77 -20.64
CA GLN A 171 19.38 -40.24 -19.25
C GLN A 171 18.15 -39.70 -18.51
N ASN A 172 17.80 -38.45 -18.75
CA ASN A 172 16.64 -37.80 -18.11
C ASN A 172 16.10 -36.69 -19.00
N ALA A 173 14.77 -36.54 -19.03
CA ALA A 173 14.12 -35.37 -19.58
C ALA A 173 12.98 -34.96 -18.66
N ARG A 174 12.90 -33.68 -18.36
CA ARG A 174 11.84 -33.06 -17.54
C ARG A 174 11.26 -31.88 -18.25
N VAL A 175 9.93 -31.89 -18.45
CA VAL A 175 9.15 -30.72 -18.89
C VAL A 175 8.55 -30.07 -17.64
N TYR A 176 8.55 -28.75 -17.58
CA TYR A 176 7.97 -28.05 -16.46
C TYR A 176 7.26 -26.77 -16.89
N LEU A 177 6.24 -26.40 -16.12
CA LEU A 177 5.51 -25.14 -16.20
C LEU A 177 5.72 -24.39 -14.89
N THR A 178 6.22 -23.16 -14.97
CA THR A 178 6.39 -22.28 -13.82
C THR A 178 5.54 -21.03 -13.97
N GLY A 179 4.85 -20.65 -12.90
CA GLY A 179 4.16 -19.38 -12.77
C GLY A 179 4.77 -18.57 -11.64
N GLU A 180 5.05 -17.28 -11.90
CA GLU A 180 5.57 -16.34 -10.91
C GLU A 180 4.60 -15.21 -10.68
N ASN A 181 4.55 -14.73 -9.43
CA ASN A 181 3.68 -13.63 -8.99
C ASN A 181 2.20 -13.85 -9.34
N LEU A 182 1.71 -15.07 -9.16
CA LEU A 182 0.41 -15.51 -9.65
C LEU A 182 -0.75 -14.82 -8.93
N LEU A 183 -0.70 -14.77 -7.61
CA LEU A 183 -1.76 -14.23 -6.76
C LEU A 183 -1.15 -13.42 -5.61
N MET A 184 -1.78 -12.30 -5.28
CA MET A 184 -1.49 -11.51 -4.10
C MET A 184 -2.79 -11.05 -3.47
N TRP A 185 -2.84 -11.13 -2.14
CA TRP A 185 -3.93 -10.63 -1.31
C TRP A 185 -3.36 -9.57 -0.37
N ASP A 186 -3.83 -8.36 -0.52
CA ASP A 186 -3.42 -7.19 0.26
C ASP A 186 -4.60 -6.23 0.47
N LYS A 187 -4.37 -5.15 1.20
CA LYS A 187 -5.31 -4.05 1.43
C LYS A 187 -4.73 -2.71 0.99
N TYR A 188 -3.73 -2.74 0.12
CA TYR A 188 -3.06 -1.54 -0.33
C TYR A 188 -3.89 -0.80 -1.40
N GLU A 189 -4.37 0.38 -1.05
CA GLU A 189 -5.17 1.25 -1.94
C GLU A 189 -4.39 2.46 -2.44
N GLY A 190 -3.14 2.61 -2.04
CA GLY A 190 -2.30 3.78 -2.36
C GLY A 190 -1.62 3.75 -3.72
N GLY A 191 -1.70 2.64 -4.46
CA GLY A 191 -0.97 2.44 -5.71
C GLY A 191 -1.19 1.06 -6.31
N PHE A 192 -0.16 0.52 -6.96
CA PHE A 192 -0.28 -0.74 -7.70
C PHE A 192 0.11 -1.98 -6.88
N SER A 193 0.94 -1.83 -5.85
CA SER A 193 1.45 -2.95 -5.08
C SER A 193 1.97 -2.50 -3.71
N PRO A 194 1.68 -3.24 -2.63
CA PRO A 194 2.29 -2.99 -1.31
C PRO A 194 3.81 -3.29 -1.28
N GLU A 195 4.34 -3.99 -2.28
CA GLU A 195 5.77 -4.20 -2.49
C GLU A 195 6.40 -3.05 -3.30
N ALA A 196 5.76 -1.88 -3.36
CA ALA A 196 6.27 -0.71 -4.08
C ALA A 196 7.66 -0.33 -3.58
N ASN A 197 8.62 -0.28 -4.51
CA ASN A 197 9.97 0.15 -4.23
C ASN A 197 10.48 0.93 -5.44
N ASN A 198 10.62 2.23 -5.28
CA ASN A 198 11.06 3.12 -6.36
C ASN A 198 12.58 3.16 -6.56
N GLY A 199 13.30 2.13 -6.12
CA GLY A 199 14.75 2.07 -6.25
C GLY A 199 15.50 3.07 -5.36
N GLY A 200 14.80 3.77 -4.51
CA GLY A 200 15.38 4.61 -3.47
C GLY A 200 15.86 3.75 -2.29
N SER A 201 16.87 4.24 -1.59
CA SER A 201 17.47 3.56 -0.43
C SER A 201 16.52 3.43 0.76
N THR A 202 15.30 3.94 0.70
CA THR A 202 14.44 4.09 1.86
C THR A 202 13.20 3.22 1.87
N GLY A 203 12.60 2.87 0.72
CA GLY A 203 11.39 2.03 0.68
C GLY A 203 10.17 2.61 1.41
N ASP A 204 10.22 3.89 1.79
CA ASP A 204 9.24 4.53 2.66
C ASP A 204 8.07 5.14 1.88
N TYR A 205 8.29 5.36 0.57
CA TYR A 205 7.39 6.10 -0.30
C TYR A 205 7.07 5.34 -1.58
N ASP A 206 5.79 5.34 -1.98
CA ASP A 206 5.36 4.88 -3.30
C ASP A 206 5.13 6.08 -4.23
N TYR A 207 6.00 6.23 -5.23
CA TYR A 207 5.89 7.23 -6.31
C TYR A 207 5.22 6.68 -7.58
N GLY A 208 4.57 5.52 -7.51
CA GLY A 208 3.95 4.85 -8.64
C GLY A 208 4.85 3.77 -9.25
N SER A 209 5.38 2.90 -8.41
CA SER A 209 6.14 1.73 -8.86
C SER A 209 5.26 0.81 -9.70
N TYR A 210 5.79 0.31 -10.81
CA TYR A 210 5.11 -0.70 -11.60
C TYR A 210 4.84 -1.96 -10.78
N PRO A 211 3.65 -2.59 -10.93
CA PRO A 211 3.38 -3.86 -10.29
C PRO A 211 4.28 -4.95 -10.87
N GLN A 212 4.62 -5.92 -10.05
CA GLN A 212 5.41 -7.05 -10.49
C GLN A 212 4.65 -7.86 -11.55
N ALA A 213 5.32 -8.14 -12.66
CA ALA A 213 4.73 -8.91 -13.76
C ALA A 213 4.41 -10.35 -13.34
N ARG A 214 3.28 -10.88 -13.78
CA ARG A 214 3.04 -12.32 -13.80
C ARG A 214 3.81 -12.93 -14.94
N VAL A 215 4.58 -13.96 -14.64
CA VAL A 215 5.38 -14.65 -15.65
C VAL A 215 4.96 -16.12 -15.70
N ILE A 216 4.72 -16.64 -16.88
CA ILE A 216 4.46 -18.06 -17.12
C ILE A 216 5.56 -18.57 -18.04
N THR A 217 6.29 -19.57 -17.58
CA THR A 217 7.42 -20.16 -18.28
C THR A 217 7.19 -21.64 -18.51
N LEU A 218 7.32 -22.07 -19.76
CA LEU A 218 7.40 -23.48 -20.12
C LEU A 218 8.88 -23.81 -20.40
N GLY A 219 9.39 -24.83 -19.76
CA GLY A 219 10.78 -25.25 -19.94
C GLY A 219 10.96 -26.75 -20.10
N VAL A 220 12.08 -27.13 -20.69
CA VAL A 220 12.50 -28.53 -20.88
C VAL A 220 13.96 -28.67 -20.47
N ASN A 221 14.22 -29.60 -19.59
CA ASN A 221 15.57 -30.00 -19.21
C ASN A 221 15.86 -31.41 -19.77
N VAL A 222 16.95 -31.57 -20.50
CA VAL A 222 17.38 -32.88 -21.05
C VAL A 222 18.80 -33.14 -20.61
N THR A 223 19.05 -34.37 -20.14
CA THR A 223 20.38 -34.84 -19.77
C THR A 223 20.71 -36.07 -20.66
N PHE A 224 21.88 -36.02 -21.31
CA PHE A 224 22.38 -37.02 -22.21
C PHE A 224 23.39 -37.93 -21.53
#